data_449c85aa4ca45eb56d5347c82ac26916
#
_entry.id   449c85aa4ca45eb56d5347c82ac26916
#
_cell.length_a   1.000
_cell.length_b   1.000
_cell.length_c   1.000
_cell.angle_alpha   90.00
_cell.angle_beta   90.00
_cell.angle_gamma   90.00
#
_symmetry.space_group_name_H-M   'P 1'
#
loop_
_entity.id
_entity.type
_entity.pdbx_description
1 polymer ?
#
loop_
_entity_poly.entity_id
_entity_poly.type
_entity_poly.pdbx_seq_one_letter_code
_entity_poly.pdbx_strand_id
1 'polypeptide(L)'
;LGVPLIAAQFPRVYVDPNREPAELDQEMFATRLAAPVNAVSPRVLAGLGVIPRLAANEQEIYRRKLDVAEAEQRLGLFYRPYHRALTELIQQTKRQFGLCVLLDCHSMPSAGAWMDGPHSRQRIDVDYVLGDCFGAACAERMTAAAEACLGESGAKVRRNNPYSGGYVAQAYGKPAQGVHVLQLEINRALYMDEMTLEPGAGFAAIQDLMARLIQRLSDAARQLAKAA
;
A
#
# COMPACT_ATOMS: atom_id res chain seq x y z
N LEU A 1 2.59 3.83 21.26
CA LEU A 1 3.84 3.19 20.81
C LEU A 1 4.92 4.20 20.37
N GLY A 2 4.55 5.49 20.16
CA GLY A 2 5.51 6.55 19.82
C GLY A 2 6.14 6.42 18.41
N VAL A 3 5.58 5.62 17.52
CA VAL A 3 6.04 5.52 16.13
C VAL A 3 5.42 6.63 15.27
N PRO A 4 6.16 7.22 14.32
CA PRO A 4 5.59 8.19 13.39
C PRO A 4 4.49 7.57 12.54
N LEU A 5 3.43 8.35 12.27
CA LEU A 5 2.34 7.99 11.36
C LEU A 5 2.24 9.04 10.27
N ILE A 6 2.14 8.60 9.02
CA ILE A 6 1.75 9.42 7.88
C ILE A 6 0.48 8.85 7.26
N ALA A 7 -0.50 9.72 7.01
CA ALA A 7 -1.75 9.32 6.38
C ALA A 7 -2.16 10.36 5.34
N ALA A 8 -2.50 9.92 4.14
CA ALA A 8 -3.10 10.78 3.13
C ALA A 8 -4.49 11.25 3.61
N GLN A 9 -4.73 12.57 3.57
CA GLN A 9 -6.01 13.18 3.95
C GLN A 9 -6.92 13.42 2.74
N PHE A 10 -6.68 12.67 1.67
CA PHE A 10 -7.45 12.73 0.42
C PHE A 10 -7.75 11.30 -0.07
N PRO A 11 -8.88 11.09 -0.77
CA PRO A 11 -9.26 9.77 -1.22
C PRO A 11 -8.39 9.30 -2.39
N ARG A 12 -8.05 8.00 -2.40
CA ARG A 12 -7.26 7.38 -3.46
C ARG A 12 -7.93 7.45 -4.84
N VAL A 13 -9.26 7.57 -4.92
CA VAL A 13 -9.99 7.81 -6.17
C VAL A 13 -9.78 9.22 -6.75
N TYR A 14 -9.25 10.15 -5.96
CA TYR A 14 -8.90 11.50 -6.43
C TYR A 14 -7.46 11.56 -6.95
N VAL A 15 -6.52 11.04 -6.16
CA VAL A 15 -5.13 10.76 -6.55
C VAL A 15 -4.59 9.64 -5.67
N ASP A 16 -3.97 8.62 -6.27
CA ASP A 16 -3.50 7.45 -5.54
C ASP A 16 -1.99 7.55 -5.24
N PRO A 17 -1.58 7.79 -3.97
CA PRO A 17 -0.18 7.89 -3.61
C PRO A 17 0.56 6.55 -3.68
N ASN A 18 -0.14 5.42 -3.78
CA ASN A 18 0.47 4.11 -3.96
C ASN A 18 0.49 3.65 -5.44
N ARG A 19 0.65 4.61 -6.36
CA ARG A 19 0.86 4.39 -7.79
C ARG A 19 2.06 5.20 -8.27
N GLU A 20 2.70 4.74 -9.36
CA GLU A 20 3.74 5.51 -10.03
C GLU A 20 3.13 6.80 -10.62
N PRO A 21 3.78 7.98 -10.47
CA PRO A 21 3.22 9.24 -10.96
C PRO A 21 3.05 9.27 -12.49
N ALA A 22 3.78 8.42 -13.23
CA ALA A 22 3.64 8.25 -14.66
C ALA A 22 2.51 7.30 -15.09
N GLU A 23 1.87 6.57 -14.17
CA GLU A 23 0.72 5.71 -14.46
C GLU A 23 -0.54 6.54 -14.71
N LEU A 24 -0.62 7.16 -15.87
CA LEU A 24 -1.75 7.98 -16.34
C LEU A 24 -2.35 7.38 -17.62
N ASP A 25 -3.66 7.27 -17.66
CA ASP A 25 -4.41 6.84 -18.84
C ASP A 25 -4.60 8.03 -19.78
N GLN A 26 -3.87 8.04 -20.92
CA GLN A 26 -3.93 9.11 -21.92
C GLN A 26 -5.36 9.37 -22.42
N GLU A 27 -6.19 8.34 -22.49
CA GLU A 27 -7.58 8.44 -23.00
C GLU A 27 -8.50 9.26 -22.07
N MET A 28 -8.11 9.43 -20.81
CA MET A 28 -8.85 10.27 -19.86
C MET A 28 -8.73 11.77 -20.14
N PHE A 29 -7.75 12.20 -20.95
CA PHE A 29 -7.40 13.61 -21.12
C PHE A 29 -7.88 14.18 -22.45
N ALA A 30 -8.30 15.45 -22.42
CA ALA A 30 -8.76 16.17 -23.61
C ALA A 30 -7.61 16.45 -24.59
N THR A 31 -6.39 16.63 -24.07
CA THR A 31 -5.18 16.90 -24.85
C THR A 31 -4.08 15.90 -24.48
N ARG A 32 -3.04 15.80 -25.32
CA ARG A 32 -1.91 14.90 -25.08
C ARG A 32 -1.11 15.34 -23.84
N LEU A 33 -0.77 14.38 -22.98
CA LEU A 33 0.13 14.58 -21.86
C LEU A 33 1.54 14.92 -22.37
N ALA A 34 2.15 15.97 -21.82
CA ALA A 34 3.46 16.44 -22.26
C ALA A 34 4.61 15.56 -21.74
N ALA A 35 4.45 14.95 -20.55
CA ALA A 35 5.44 14.07 -19.96
C ALA A 35 5.27 12.62 -20.46
N PRO A 36 6.34 11.80 -20.46
CA PRO A 36 6.23 10.37 -20.67
C PRO A 36 5.27 9.75 -19.67
N VAL A 37 4.33 8.93 -20.14
CA VAL A 37 3.35 8.22 -19.32
C VAL A 37 3.53 6.72 -19.46
N ASN A 38 3.26 5.99 -18.40
CA ASN A 38 3.21 4.53 -18.38
C ASN A 38 1.76 4.08 -18.63
N ALA A 39 1.26 4.33 -19.85
CA ALA A 39 -0.12 4.02 -20.23
C ALA A 39 -0.38 2.51 -20.41
N VAL A 40 0.67 1.69 -20.44
CA VAL A 40 0.57 0.24 -20.69
C VAL A 40 0.69 -0.58 -19.38
N SER A 41 0.81 0.06 -18.22
CA SER A 41 0.83 -0.67 -16.98
C SER A 41 -0.48 -1.43 -16.78
N PRO A 42 -0.48 -2.65 -16.22
CA PRO A 42 -1.71 -3.41 -15.95
C PRO A 42 -2.73 -2.61 -15.12
N ARG A 43 -2.26 -1.72 -14.26
CA ARG A 43 -3.11 -0.86 -13.43
C ARG A 43 -3.80 0.23 -14.23
N VAL A 44 -3.09 0.89 -15.14
CA VAL A 44 -3.68 1.88 -16.06
C VAL A 44 -4.70 1.21 -16.95
N LEU A 45 -4.37 0.05 -17.53
CA LEU A 45 -5.30 -0.73 -18.36
C LEU A 45 -6.56 -1.14 -17.60
N ALA A 46 -6.44 -1.40 -16.29
CA ALA A 46 -7.58 -1.67 -15.40
C ALA A 46 -8.29 -0.38 -14.91
N GLY A 47 -7.93 0.80 -15.39
CA GLY A 47 -8.51 2.07 -14.95
C GLY A 47 -8.07 2.56 -13.58
N LEU A 48 -6.97 2.00 -13.03
CA LEU A 48 -6.50 2.21 -11.65
C LEU A 48 -5.11 2.89 -11.59
N GLY A 49 -4.84 3.83 -12.50
CA GLY A 49 -3.62 4.64 -12.49
C GLY A 49 -3.51 5.59 -11.29
N VAL A 50 -2.52 6.49 -11.32
CA VAL A 50 -2.32 7.49 -10.25
C VAL A 50 -3.51 8.46 -10.11
N ILE A 51 -4.20 8.73 -11.21
CA ILE A 51 -5.55 9.33 -11.24
C ILE A 51 -6.46 8.23 -11.78
N PRO A 52 -7.23 7.54 -10.91
CA PRO A 52 -8.07 6.44 -11.35
C PRO A 52 -9.19 6.89 -12.28
N ARG A 53 -9.46 6.12 -13.32
CA ARG A 53 -10.62 6.29 -14.21
C ARG A 53 -11.85 5.60 -13.65
N LEU A 54 -11.66 4.46 -13.01
CA LEU A 54 -12.71 3.61 -12.49
C LEU A 54 -12.73 3.62 -10.94
N ALA A 55 -13.92 3.60 -10.37
CA ALA A 55 -14.15 3.28 -8.97
C ALA A 55 -14.13 1.75 -8.74
N ALA A 56 -14.19 1.32 -7.46
CA ALA A 56 -14.07 -0.09 -7.07
C ALA A 56 -15.12 -1.02 -7.69
N ASN A 57 -16.25 -0.49 -8.16
CA ASN A 57 -17.34 -1.22 -8.82
C ASN A 57 -17.34 -1.06 -10.35
N GLU A 58 -16.18 -0.75 -10.92
CA GLU A 58 -15.98 -0.53 -12.37
C GLU A 58 -16.79 0.66 -12.95
N GLN A 59 -17.34 1.51 -12.09
CA GLN A 59 -18.03 2.73 -12.54
C GLN A 59 -17.03 3.81 -12.92
N GLU A 60 -17.28 4.47 -14.05
CA GLU A 60 -16.49 5.62 -14.47
C GLU A 60 -16.68 6.80 -13.51
N ILE A 61 -15.54 7.35 -13.04
CA ILE A 61 -15.52 8.48 -12.10
C ILE A 61 -15.85 9.79 -12.83
N TYR A 62 -15.43 9.92 -14.09
CA TYR A 62 -15.51 11.19 -14.85
C TYR A 62 -16.55 11.12 -15.96
N ARG A 63 -17.40 12.14 -16.04
CA ARG A 63 -18.38 12.32 -17.11
C ARG A 63 -17.81 13.04 -18.35
N ARG A 64 -16.60 13.58 -18.23
CA ARG A 64 -15.88 14.31 -19.29
C ARG A 64 -14.39 13.97 -19.24
N LYS A 65 -13.69 14.21 -20.33
CA LYS A 65 -12.23 14.17 -20.33
C LYS A 65 -11.67 15.27 -19.42
N LEU A 66 -10.61 14.96 -18.71
CA LEU A 66 -9.91 15.89 -17.83
C LEU A 66 -8.97 16.80 -18.60
N ASP A 67 -8.70 17.99 -18.08
CA ASP A 67 -7.60 18.82 -18.55
C ASP A 67 -6.26 18.33 -17.97
N VAL A 68 -5.20 18.40 -18.75
CA VAL A 68 -3.85 18.05 -18.29
C VAL A 68 -3.43 18.91 -17.10
N ALA A 69 -3.82 20.18 -17.08
CA ALA A 69 -3.56 21.08 -15.94
C ALA A 69 -4.22 20.60 -14.64
N GLU A 70 -5.40 19.96 -14.71
CA GLU A 70 -6.07 19.38 -13.55
C GLU A 70 -5.27 18.20 -12.97
N ALA A 71 -4.70 17.34 -13.81
CA ALA A 71 -3.83 16.26 -13.37
C ALA A 71 -2.56 16.80 -12.68
N GLU A 72 -1.89 17.76 -13.30
CA GLU A 72 -0.69 18.38 -12.73
C GLU A 72 -0.98 19.09 -11.40
N GLN A 73 -2.13 19.72 -11.29
CA GLN A 73 -2.58 20.33 -10.02
C GLN A 73 -2.76 19.29 -8.93
N ARG A 74 -3.43 18.17 -9.21
CA ARG A 74 -3.62 17.08 -8.24
C ARG A 74 -2.29 16.48 -7.81
N LEU A 75 -1.41 16.17 -8.76
CA LEU A 75 -0.07 15.66 -8.47
C LEU A 75 0.76 16.68 -7.68
N GLY A 76 0.66 17.97 -8.00
CA GLY A 76 1.38 19.04 -7.32
C GLY A 76 0.93 19.28 -5.89
N LEU A 77 -0.37 19.30 -5.65
CA LEU A 77 -0.95 19.64 -4.36
C LEU A 77 -1.05 18.48 -3.37
N PHE A 78 -1.15 17.22 -3.86
CA PHE A 78 -1.43 16.06 -3.01
C PHE A 78 -0.33 15.00 -3.10
N TYR A 79 0.01 14.55 -4.30
CA TYR A 79 0.95 13.45 -4.51
C TYR A 79 2.38 13.81 -4.08
N ARG A 80 2.93 14.89 -4.67
CA ARG A 80 4.32 15.31 -4.41
C ARG A 80 4.56 15.69 -2.95
N PRO A 81 3.67 16.45 -2.26
CA PRO A 81 3.84 16.71 -0.83
C PRO A 81 3.78 15.48 0.04
N TYR A 82 2.88 14.52 -0.24
CA TYR A 82 2.83 13.25 0.47
C TYR A 82 4.15 12.49 0.36
N HIS A 83 4.66 12.32 -0.85
CA HIS A 83 5.93 11.60 -1.08
C HIS A 83 7.15 12.33 -0.52
N ARG A 84 7.13 13.65 -0.48
CA ARG A 84 8.16 14.43 0.19
C ARG A 84 8.16 14.15 1.69
N ALA A 85 7.01 14.25 2.34
CA ALA A 85 6.88 13.97 3.77
C ALA A 85 7.28 12.52 4.11
N LEU A 86 6.87 11.55 3.29
CA LEU A 86 7.26 10.15 3.46
C LEU A 86 8.78 9.97 3.34
N THR A 87 9.41 10.59 2.34
CA THR A 87 10.87 10.57 2.15
C THR A 87 11.59 11.15 3.36
N GLU A 88 11.13 12.30 3.86
CA GLU A 88 11.70 12.97 5.03
C GLU A 88 11.62 12.08 6.28
N LEU A 89 10.47 11.46 6.55
CA LEU A 89 10.29 10.55 7.68
C LEU A 89 11.21 9.32 7.57
N ILE A 90 11.32 8.70 6.39
CA ILE A 90 12.24 7.58 6.16
C ILE A 90 13.68 7.99 6.45
N GLN A 91 14.11 9.14 5.93
CA GLN A 91 15.48 9.62 6.12
C GLN A 91 15.76 10.01 7.58
N GLN A 92 14.82 10.65 8.27
CA GLN A 92 14.94 11.00 9.69
C GLN A 92 15.07 9.74 10.54
N THR A 93 14.19 8.75 10.34
CA THR A 93 14.23 7.47 11.05
C THR A 93 15.56 6.75 10.82
N LYS A 94 16.01 6.69 9.56
CA LYS A 94 17.29 6.06 9.22
C LYS A 94 18.49 6.79 9.85
N ARG A 95 18.49 8.12 9.87
CA ARG A 95 19.58 8.90 10.54
C ARG A 95 19.61 8.64 12.04
N GLN A 96 18.44 8.50 12.67
CA GLN A 96 18.34 8.33 14.11
C GLN A 96 18.67 6.90 14.57
N PHE A 97 18.25 5.88 13.79
CA PHE A 97 18.30 4.48 14.22
C PHE A 97 19.18 3.57 13.35
N GLY A 98 19.82 4.10 12.33
CA GLY A 98 20.66 3.35 11.37
C GLY A 98 19.86 2.64 10.27
N LEU A 99 18.59 2.37 10.50
CA LEU A 99 17.67 1.79 9.53
C LEU A 99 16.25 2.35 9.69
N CYS A 100 15.40 2.11 8.70
CA CYS A 100 13.97 2.43 8.74
C CYS A 100 13.14 1.21 8.37
N VAL A 101 12.08 0.94 9.13
CA VAL A 101 11.03 -0.01 8.78
C VAL A 101 9.74 0.77 8.55
N LEU A 102 9.24 0.76 7.33
CA LEU A 102 7.95 1.32 6.95
C LEU A 102 6.91 0.20 6.84
N LEU A 103 5.89 0.25 7.67
CA LEU A 103 4.71 -0.60 7.53
C LEU A 103 3.67 0.16 6.70
N ASP A 104 3.44 -0.28 5.46
CA ASP A 104 2.46 0.29 4.53
C ASP A 104 1.11 -0.41 4.73
N CYS A 105 0.22 0.26 5.48
CA CYS A 105 -1.04 -0.33 5.93
C CYS A 105 -2.15 -0.17 4.89
N HIS A 106 -2.69 -1.29 4.44
CA HIS A 106 -3.80 -1.39 3.50
C HIS A 106 -4.89 -2.32 4.02
N SER A 107 -6.03 -2.31 3.34
CA SER A 107 -7.11 -3.26 3.57
C SER A 107 -7.68 -3.77 2.27
N MET A 108 -8.07 -5.04 2.25
CA MET A 108 -8.67 -5.72 1.11
C MET A 108 -10.12 -6.12 1.37
N PRO A 109 -10.98 -6.16 0.33
CA PRO A 109 -12.36 -6.63 0.48
C PRO A 109 -12.42 -8.10 0.92
N SER A 110 -13.43 -8.44 1.74
CA SER A 110 -13.66 -9.82 2.19
C SER A 110 -14.13 -10.74 1.06
N ALA A 111 -14.82 -10.19 0.07
CA ALA A 111 -15.34 -10.95 -1.07
C ALA A 111 -14.26 -11.55 -1.99
N GLY A 112 -13.02 -11.33 -1.64
CA GLY A 112 -11.86 -11.95 -2.28
C GLY A 112 -10.93 -10.94 -2.88
N ALA A 113 -9.66 -11.10 -2.52
CA ALA A 113 -8.58 -10.59 -3.32
C ALA A 113 -8.63 -11.34 -4.65
N TRP A 114 -8.80 -10.62 -5.75
CA TRP A 114 -8.81 -11.23 -7.07
C TRP A 114 -7.37 -11.59 -7.45
N MET A 115 -7.14 -12.88 -7.72
CA MET A 115 -5.91 -13.29 -8.40
C MET A 115 -5.96 -12.79 -9.84
N ASP A 116 -4.89 -12.08 -10.25
CA ASP A 116 -4.53 -11.79 -11.63
C ASP A 116 -5.67 -11.39 -12.59
N GLY A 117 -6.22 -10.19 -12.37
CA GLY A 117 -7.05 -9.51 -13.38
C GLY A 117 -8.54 -9.88 -13.36
N PRO A 118 -9.35 -9.22 -14.20
CA PRO A 118 -10.82 -9.27 -14.16
C PRO A 118 -11.43 -10.62 -14.52
N HIS A 119 -10.64 -11.62 -14.88
CA HIS A 119 -11.10 -12.95 -15.30
C HIS A 119 -10.84 -14.06 -14.29
N SER A 120 -10.11 -13.80 -13.21
CA SER A 120 -9.90 -14.80 -12.15
C SER A 120 -11.01 -14.70 -11.11
N ARG A 121 -11.93 -15.68 -11.12
CA ARG A 121 -13.02 -15.81 -10.13
C ARG A 121 -12.61 -16.62 -8.90
N GLN A 122 -11.33 -16.91 -8.70
CA GLN A 122 -10.90 -17.71 -7.58
C GLN A 122 -10.76 -16.84 -6.33
N ARG A 123 -11.71 -16.98 -5.42
CA ARG A 123 -11.69 -16.35 -4.10
C ARG A 123 -10.53 -16.91 -3.29
N ILE A 124 -9.65 -16.05 -2.80
CA ILE A 124 -8.59 -16.43 -1.89
C ILE A 124 -9.10 -16.24 -0.46
N ASP A 125 -9.18 -17.35 0.27
CA ASP A 125 -9.45 -17.35 1.69
C ASP A 125 -8.17 -16.96 2.44
N VAL A 126 -8.09 -15.69 2.89
CA VAL A 126 -6.93 -15.10 3.55
C VAL A 126 -7.38 -13.99 4.49
N ASP A 127 -6.72 -13.91 5.64
CA ASP A 127 -6.95 -12.86 6.65
C ASP A 127 -5.97 -11.69 6.47
N TYR A 128 -4.70 -12.00 6.19
CA TYR A 128 -3.65 -11.02 6.00
C TYR A 128 -2.78 -11.37 4.79
N VAL A 129 -2.37 -10.34 4.03
CA VAL A 129 -1.34 -10.50 3.01
C VAL A 129 -0.17 -9.58 3.33
N LEU A 130 1.04 -10.13 3.32
CA LEU A 130 2.31 -9.41 3.45
C LEU A 130 2.94 -9.27 2.07
N GLY A 131 3.17 -8.03 1.63
CA GLY A 131 3.81 -7.70 0.37
C GLY A 131 5.20 -7.11 0.60
N ASP A 132 6.23 -7.86 0.26
CA ASP A 132 7.64 -7.45 0.38
C ASP A 132 8.36 -7.41 -0.97
N CYS A 133 7.59 -7.42 -2.07
CA CYS A 133 8.10 -7.49 -3.44
C CYS A 133 9.04 -8.70 -3.64
N PHE A 134 8.64 -9.87 -3.14
CA PHE A 134 9.43 -11.11 -3.18
C PHE A 134 10.83 -10.95 -2.58
N GLY A 135 10.92 -10.23 -1.45
CA GLY A 135 12.17 -9.94 -0.73
C GLY A 135 12.92 -8.70 -1.23
N ALA A 136 12.50 -8.08 -2.33
CA ALA A 136 13.17 -6.90 -2.87
C ALA A 136 12.94 -5.63 -2.03
N ALA A 137 11.80 -5.52 -1.32
CA ALA A 137 11.44 -4.34 -0.54
C ALA A 137 11.70 -4.47 0.97
N CYS A 138 11.76 -5.70 1.50
CA CYS A 138 11.93 -5.96 2.93
C CYS A 138 12.86 -7.16 3.15
N ALA A 139 13.69 -7.11 4.19
CA ALA A 139 14.51 -8.26 4.57
C ALA A 139 13.65 -9.40 5.11
N GLU A 140 13.99 -10.65 4.75
CA GLU A 140 13.27 -11.87 5.15
C GLU A 140 12.99 -11.92 6.66
N ARG A 141 13.93 -11.53 7.49
CA ARG A 141 13.75 -11.51 8.95
C ARG A 141 12.58 -10.65 9.42
N MET A 142 12.32 -9.52 8.73
CA MET A 142 11.21 -8.63 9.04
C MET A 142 9.88 -9.25 8.61
N THR A 143 9.83 -9.77 7.37
CA THR A 143 8.65 -10.43 6.83
C THR A 143 8.27 -11.65 7.66
N ALA A 144 9.26 -12.48 8.05
CA ALA A 144 9.05 -13.65 8.91
C ALA A 144 8.54 -13.26 10.30
N ALA A 145 9.07 -12.18 10.90
CA ALA A 145 8.60 -11.70 12.20
C ALA A 145 7.14 -11.21 12.15
N ALA A 146 6.76 -10.52 11.06
CA ALA A 146 5.38 -10.10 10.83
C ALA A 146 4.45 -11.28 10.63
N GLU A 147 4.84 -12.23 9.78
CA GLU A 147 4.05 -13.44 9.51
C GLU A 147 3.80 -14.26 10.77
N ALA A 148 4.85 -14.49 11.57
CA ALA A 148 4.73 -15.20 12.83
C ALA A 148 3.75 -14.50 13.79
N CYS A 149 3.87 -13.16 13.93
CA CYS A 149 2.99 -12.37 14.78
C CYS A 149 1.52 -12.44 14.34
N LEU A 150 1.27 -12.30 13.04
CA LEU A 150 -0.09 -12.35 12.50
C LEU A 150 -0.69 -13.76 12.60
N GLY A 151 0.14 -14.80 12.48
CA GLY A 151 -0.29 -16.20 12.55
C GLY A 151 -0.49 -16.74 13.98
N GLU A 152 -0.10 -16.04 15.04
CA GLU A 152 -0.21 -16.50 16.43
C GLU A 152 -1.65 -16.89 16.85
N SER A 153 -2.66 -16.27 16.25
CA SER A 153 -4.08 -16.58 16.50
C SER A 153 -4.67 -17.66 15.56
N GLY A 154 -3.85 -18.31 14.74
CA GLY A 154 -4.32 -19.26 13.70
C GLY A 154 -4.85 -18.57 12.44
N ALA A 155 -4.61 -17.26 12.27
CA ALA A 155 -5.03 -16.51 11.10
C ALA A 155 -4.29 -16.97 9.82
N LYS A 156 -4.97 -16.86 8.69
CA LYS A 156 -4.44 -17.23 7.38
C LYS A 156 -3.62 -16.08 6.81
N VAL A 157 -2.30 -16.21 6.91
CA VAL A 157 -1.35 -15.24 6.37
C VAL A 157 -0.78 -15.75 5.06
N ARG A 158 -0.67 -14.86 4.06
CA ARG A 158 0.02 -15.16 2.78
C ARG A 158 1.07 -14.10 2.49
N ARG A 159 2.11 -14.50 1.76
CA ARG A 159 3.13 -13.57 1.25
C ARG A 159 2.95 -13.35 -0.25
N ASN A 160 2.97 -12.09 -0.66
CA ASN A 160 3.04 -11.64 -2.06
C ASN A 160 1.90 -12.15 -2.97
N ASN A 161 0.87 -12.73 -2.42
CA ASN A 161 -0.24 -13.28 -3.18
C ASN A 161 -1.57 -12.99 -2.46
N PRO A 162 -2.47 -12.19 -3.07
CA PRO A 162 -2.40 -11.60 -4.41
C PRO A 162 -1.67 -10.23 -4.47
N TYR A 163 -1.25 -9.67 -3.34
CA TYR A 163 -0.64 -8.35 -3.25
C TYR A 163 0.83 -8.45 -2.84
N SER A 164 1.72 -8.26 -3.81
CA SER A 164 3.17 -8.37 -3.58
C SER A 164 3.83 -7.07 -3.09
N GLY A 165 3.11 -5.98 -3.07
CA GLY A 165 3.61 -4.65 -2.74
C GLY A 165 3.28 -3.64 -3.82
N GLY A 166 2.78 -2.46 -3.41
CA GLY A 166 2.46 -1.33 -4.27
C GLY A 166 3.68 -0.49 -4.63
N TYR A 167 3.41 0.69 -5.19
CA TYR A 167 4.45 1.64 -5.57
C TYR A 167 5.33 2.06 -4.38
N VAL A 168 4.74 2.27 -3.20
CA VAL A 168 5.49 2.63 -1.98
C VAL A 168 6.53 1.56 -1.65
N ALA A 169 6.16 0.28 -1.68
CA ALA A 169 7.10 -0.81 -1.42
C ALA A 169 8.22 -0.86 -2.48
N GLN A 170 7.88 -0.72 -3.75
CA GLN A 170 8.81 -0.78 -4.87
C GLN A 170 9.79 0.42 -4.91
N ALA A 171 9.27 1.63 -4.66
CA ALA A 171 10.05 2.85 -4.77
C ALA A 171 10.98 3.10 -3.57
N TYR A 172 10.51 2.76 -2.36
CA TYR A 172 11.21 3.09 -1.12
C TYR A 172 11.93 1.90 -0.49
N GLY A 173 11.49 0.66 -0.74
CA GLY A 173 12.13 -0.54 -0.22
C GLY A 173 13.52 -0.72 -0.82
N LYS A 174 14.54 -0.61 0.03
CA LYS A 174 15.96 -0.78 -0.31
C LYS A 174 16.68 -1.42 0.87
N PRO A 175 16.46 -2.74 1.11
CA PRO A 175 17.00 -3.43 2.28
C PRO A 175 18.51 -3.31 2.41
N ALA A 176 19.23 -3.38 1.30
CA ALA A 176 20.70 -3.21 1.28
C ALA A 176 21.16 -1.80 1.73
N GLN A 177 20.24 -0.83 1.72
CA GLN A 177 20.49 0.53 2.20
C GLN A 177 19.85 0.78 3.57
N GLY A 178 19.36 -0.25 4.27
CA GLY A 178 18.70 -0.13 5.56
C GLY A 178 17.31 0.49 5.51
N VAL A 179 16.61 0.43 4.38
CA VAL A 179 15.18 0.84 4.27
C VAL A 179 14.36 -0.38 3.92
N HIS A 180 13.53 -0.80 4.86
CA HIS A 180 12.65 -1.95 4.73
C HIS A 180 11.21 -1.48 4.61
N VAL A 181 10.50 -1.88 3.58
CA VAL A 181 9.08 -1.58 3.38
C VAL A 181 8.30 -2.89 3.32
N LEU A 182 7.33 -3.03 4.20
CA LEU A 182 6.43 -4.17 4.24
C LEU A 182 4.99 -3.68 4.09
N GLN A 183 4.35 -4.05 2.99
CA GLN A 183 2.92 -3.80 2.80
C GLN A 183 2.12 -4.84 3.58
N LEU A 184 1.11 -4.38 4.32
CA LEU A 184 0.17 -5.23 5.04
C LEU A 184 -1.24 -4.98 4.51
N GLU A 185 -1.87 -6.02 3.98
CA GLU A 185 -3.29 -6.02 3.63
C GLU A 185 -4.09 -6.77 4.69
N ILE A 186 -5.09 -6.09 5.26
CA ILE A 186 -5.99 -6.67 6.27
C ILE A 186 -7.35 -6.94 5.62
N ASN A 187 -7.87 -8.15 5.75
CA ASN A 187 -9.23 -8.47 5.32
C ASN A 187 -10.24 -7.64 6.15
N ARG A 188 -11.07 -6.86 5.46
CA ARG A 188 -12.02 -5.94 6.09
C ARG A 188 -13.01 -6.63 7.00
N ALA A 189 -13.47 -7.83 6.66
CA ALA A 189 -14.41 -8.58 7.50
C ALA A 189 -13.88 -8.86 8.91
N LEU A 190 -12.57 -8.76 9.14
CA LEU A 190 -11.99 -8.95 10.47
C LEU A 190 -12.28 -7.81 11.43
N TYR A 191 -12.60 -6.60 10.94
CA TYR A 191 -12.69 -5.41 11.78
C TYR A 191 -13.83 -4.43 11.45
N MET A 192 -14.54 -4.63 10.33
CA MET A 192 -15.63 -3.73 9.93
C MET A 192 -16.74 -4.47 9.19
N ASP A 193 -17.92 -3.88 9.18
CA ASP A 193 -18.99 -4.21 8.24
C ASP A 193 -18.75 -3.46 6.92
N GLU A 194 -18.57 -4.19 5.82
CA GLU A 194 -18.26 -3.58 4.51
C GLU A 194 -19.46 -2.89 3.85
N MET A 195 -20.67 -3.14 4.30
CA MET A 195 -21.89 -2.50 3.78
C MET A 195 -22.18 -1.16 4.47
N THR A 196 -22.04 -1.14 5.79
CA THR A 196 -22.30 0.07 6.60
C THR A 196 -21.04 0.91 6.82
N LEU A 197 -19.86 0.34 6.60
CA LEU A 197 -18.55 0.91 6.90
C LEU A 197 -18.30 1.19 8.39
N GLU A 198 -19.11 0.57 9.26
CA GLU A 198 -18.99 0.72 10.70
C GLU A 198 -17.96 -0.28 11.28
N PRO A 199 -17.28 0.07 12.38
CA PRO A 199 -16.41 -0.87 13.08
C PRO A 199 -17.17 -2.12 13.52
N GLY A 200 -16.63 -3.30 13.18
CA GLY A 200 -17.15 -4.59 13.59
C GLY A 200 -16.65 -5.04 14.96
N ALA A 201 -17.17 -6.17 15.45
CA ALA A 201 -16.79 -6.74 16.75
C ALA A 201 -15.28 -7.04 16.89
N GLY A 202 -14.59 -7.32 15.78
CA GLY A 202 -13.15 -7.59 15.77
C GLY A 202 -12.26 -6.35 15.79
N PHE A 203 -12.81 -5.13 15.73
CA PHE A 203 -12.03 -3.90 15.58
C PHE A 203 -10.97 -3.72 16.69
N ALA A 204 -11.36 -3.89 17.96
CA ALA A 204 -10.42 -3.78 19.10
C ALA A 204 -9.32 -4.84 19.05
N ALA A 205 -9.66 -6.07 18.67
CA ALA A 205 -8.68 -7.16 18.56
C ALA A 205 -7.64 -6.87 17.45
N ILE A 206 -8.06 -6.30 16.32
CA ILE A 206 -7.14 -5.87 15.26
C ILE A 206 -6.26 -4.70 15.72
N GLN A 207 -6.80 -3.73 16.49
CA GLN A 207 -6.00 -2.67 17.09
C GLN A 207 -4.87 -3.22 17.96
N ASP A 208 -5.19 -4.16 18.85
CA ASP A 208 -4.21 -4.81 19.73
C ASP A 208 -3.18 -5.62 18.95
N LEU A 209 -3.64 -6.33 17.90
CA LEU A 209 -2.74 -7.07 17.01
C LEU A 209 -1.76 -6.14 16.29
N MET A 210 -2.24 -4.99 15.78
CA MET A 210 -1.36 -4.00 15.13
C MET A 210 -0.34 -3.43 16.12
N ALA A 211 -0.72 -3.20 17.37
CA ALA A 211 0.22 -2.76 18.40
C ALA A 211 1.32 -3.81 18.63
N ARG A 212 0.96 -5.09 18.75
CA ARG A 212 1.93 -6.20 18.87
C ARG A 212 2.81 -6.33 17.62
N LEU A 213 2.23 -6.23 16.43
CA LEU A 213 2.99 -6.29 15.17
C LEU A 213 4.06 -5.20 15.10
N ILE A 214 3.71 -3.95 15.42
CA ILE A 214 4.66 -2.83 15.44
C ILE A 214 5.78 -3.11 16.45
N GLN A 215 5.45 -3.65 17.64
CA GLN A 215 6.46 -4.02 18.63
C GLN A 215 7.39 -5.13 18.09
N ARG A 216 6.85 -6.19 17.50
CA ARG A 216 7.63 -7.30 16.92
C ARG A 216 8.56 -6.81 15.79
N LEU A 217 8.07 -5.96 14.91
CA LEU A 217 8.89 -5.35 13.84
C LEU A 217 9.99 -4.45 14.42
N SER A 218 9.69 -3.69 15.48
CA SER A 218 10.70 -2.88 16.17
C SER A 218 11.80 -3.73 16.83
N ASP A 219 11.43 -4.87 17.40
CA ASP A 219 12.41 -5.81 18.00
C ASP A 219 13.28 -6.47 16.91
N ALA A 220 12.67 -6.91 15.81
CA ALA A 220 13.39 -7.45 14.67
C ALA A 220 14.35 -6.42 14.04
N ALA A 221 13.93 -5.15 13.95
CA ALA A 221 14.74 -4.04 13.48
C ALA A 221 15.97 -3.81 14.36
N ARG A 222 15.79 -3.77 15.69
CA ARG A 222 16.89 -3.64 16.64
C ARG A 222 17.92 -4.77 16.53
N GLN A 223 17.44 -6.00 16.30
CA GLN A 223 18.34 -7.15 16.10
C GLN A 223 19.08 -7.08 14.77
N LEU A 224 18.42 -6.58 13.72
CA LEU A 224 19.06 -6.40 12.41
C LEU A 224 20.15 -5.33 12.47
N ALA A 225 19.87 -4.18 13.12
CA ALA A 225 20.83 -3.10 13.30
C ALA A 225 22.09 -3.50 14.11
N LYS A 226 21.98 -4.48 15.02
CA LYS A 226 23.12 -5.00 15.79
C LYS A 226 23.98 -5.99 15.00
N ALA A 227 23.45 -6.55 13.93
CA ALA A 227 24.12 -7.56 13.11
C ALA A 227 24.80 -6.97 11.86
N ALA A 228 24.57 -5.69 11.57
CA ALA A 228 25.17 -4.93 10.46
C ALA A 228 26.39 -4.14 10.92
#